data_274dd27a62cbc212d072ea8915c8cd3b
#
_entry.id   274dd27a62cbc212d072ea8915c8cd3b
#
_cell.length_a   1.000
_cell.length_b   1.000
_cell.length_c   1.000
_cell.angle_alpha   90.00
_cell.angle_beta   90.00
_cell.angle_gamma   90.00
#
_symmetry.space_group_name_H-M   'P 1'
#
loop_
_entity.id
_entity.type
_entity.pdbx_description
1 polymer ?
#
loop_
_entity_poly.entity_id
_entity_poly.type
_entity_poly.pdbx_seq_one_letter_code
_entity_poly.pdbx_strand_id
1 'polypeptide(L)'
;MSVAVRLTERAVADLAQAFQWYEEQKPDLGYRFMARVDEALDRISENPTLFAPQIKDSRRVLVEQFPYAIWYKVSGDAVVIACLNTHRSPNVAKARAKLEP
;
A
#
# COMPACT_ATOMS: atom_id res chain seq x y z
N MET A 1 18.61 -6.45 -6.18
CA MET A 1 17.90 -7.71 -6.02
C MET A 1 16.46 -7.46 -5.61
N SER A 2 15.54 -8.18 -6.22
CA SER A 2 14.13 -8.04 -5.86
C SER A 2 13.76 -9.02 -4.75
N VAL A 3 12.77 -8.64 -3.96
CA VAL A 3 12.20 -9.51 -2.93
C VAL A 3 10.74 -9.78 -3.28
N ALA A 4 10.19 -10.86 -2.71
CA ALA A 4 8.77 -11.14 -2.87
C ALA A 4 7.97 -10.09 -2.10
N VAL A 5 6.82 -9.70 -2.65
CA VAL A 5 5.90 -8.77 -2.01
C VAL A 5 4.59 -9.52 -1.75
N ARG A 6 4.26 -9.67 -0.48
CA ARG A 6 3.03 -10.34 -0.06
C ARG A 6 2.07 -9.31 0.50
N LEU A 7 0.78 -9.56 0.37
CA LEU A 7 -0.25 -8.67 0.89
C LEU A 7 -1.05 -9.41 1.95
N THR A 8 -1.33 -8.73 3.07
CA THR A 8 -2.24 -9.27 4.08
C THR A 8 -3.67 -9.24 3.54
N GLU A 9 -4.55 -10.01 4.16
CA GLU A 9 -5.96 -10.00 3.78
C GLU A 9 -6.57 -8.61 3.91
N ARG A 10 -6.18 -7.87 4.94
CA ARG A 10 -6.68 -6.51 5.16
C ARG A 10 -6.19 -5.56 4.08
N ALA A 11 -4.94 -5.71 3.64
CA ALA A 11 -4.41 -4.89 2.54
C ALA A 11 -5.16 -5.18 1.24
N VAL A 12 -5.45 -6.45 0.96
CA VAL A 12 -6.25 -6.83 -0.21
C VAL A 12 -7.64 -6.21 -0.13
N ALA A 13 -8.26 -6.23 1.04
CA ALA A 13 -9.57 -5.62 1.24
C ALA A 13 -9.52 -4.10 1.04
N ASP A 14 -8.45 -3.44 1.52
CA ASP A 14 -8.26 -2.01 1.30
C ASP A 14 -8.21 -1.69 -0.20
N LEU A 15 -7.45 -2.48 -0.97
CA LEU A 15 -7.32 -2.29 -2.41
C LEU A 15 -8.65 -2.53 -3.14
N ALA A 16 -9.36 -3.57 -2.76
CA ALA A 16 -10.65 -3.87 -3.37
C ALA A 16 -11.66 -2.74 -3.14
N GLN A 17 -11.68 -2.19 -1.93
CA GLN A 17 -12.56 -1.09 -1.59
C GLN A 17 -12.22 0.18 -2.38
N ALA A 18 -10.94 0.50 -2.49
CA ALA A 18 -10.50 1.67 -3.26
C ALA A 18 -10.81 1.50 -4.75
N PHE A 19 -10.55 0.29 -5.29
CA PHE A 19 -10.87 -0.02 -6.68
C PHE A 19 -12.34 0.23 -6.98
N GLN A 20 -13.21 -0.34 -6.14
CA GLN A 20 -14.66 -0.24 -6.34
C GLN A 20 -15.11 1.23 -6.28
N TRP A 21 -14.60 1.99 -5.32
CA TRP A 21 -14.94 3.40 -5.20
C TRP A 21 -14.58 4.17 -6.46
N TYR A 22 -13.37 3.95 -7.01
CA TYR A 22 -12.95 4.66 -8.22
C TYR A 22 -13.76 4.24 -9.44
N GLU A 23 -14.09 2.95 -9.58
CA GLU A 23 -14.92 2.48 -10.69
C GLU A 23 -16.32 3.11 -10.66
N GLU A 24 -16.86 3.34 -9.47
CA GLU A 24 -18.16 4.02 -9.32
C GLU A 24 -18.09 5.48 -9.74
N GLN A 25 -16.92 6.12 -9.59
CA GLN A 25 -16.75 7.51 -9.99
C GLN A 25 -16.67 7.65 -11.51
N LYS A 26 -15.98 6.73 -12.18
CA LYS A 26 -15.77 6.78 -13.62
C LYS A 26 -15.34 5.41 -14.11
N PRO A 27 -15.92 4.90 -15.21
CA PRO A 27 -15.48 3.62 -15.80
C PRO A 27 -13.98 3.64 -16.10
N ASP A 28 -13.32 2.55 -15.82
CA ASP A 28 -11.88 2.31 -15.98
C ASP A 28 -10.98 3.04 -14.98
N LEU A 29 -11.51 3.91 -14.14
CA LEU A 29 -10.68 4.64 -13.17
C LEU A 29 -10.09 3.70 -12.12
N GLY A 30 -10.84 2.68 -11.69
CA GLY A 30 -10.34 1.69 -10.75
C GLY A 30 -9.18 0.89 -11.34
N TYR A 31 -9.26 0.55 -12.62
CA TYR A 31 -8.17 -0.17 -13.31
C TYR A 31 -6.92 0.71 -13.43
N ARG A 32 -7.09 2.00 -13.66
CA ARG A 32 -5.97 2.94 -13.68
C ARG A 32 -5.31 3.04 -12.30
N PHE A 33 -6.12 3.07 -11.25
CA PHE A 33 -5.63 3.04 -9.88
C PHE A 33 -4.80 1.78 -9.64
N MET A 34 -5.32 0.61 -10.02
CA MET A 34 -4.60 -0.66 -9.81
C MET A 34 -3.30 -0.71 -10.60
N ALA A 35 -3.25 -0.11 -11.79
CA ALA A 35 -2.00 -0.03 -12.55
C ALA A 35 -0.94 0.77 -11.79
N ARG A 36 -1.33 1.86 -11.15
CA ARG A 36 -0.41 2.65 -10.32
C ARG A 36 0.00 1.91 -9.05
N VAL A 37 -0.91 1.13 -8.48
CA VAL A 37 -0.59 0.27 -7.34
C VAL A 37 0.46 -0.77 -7.74
N ASP A 38 0.29 -1.40 -8.90
CA ASP A 38 1.26 -2.40 -9.37
C ASP A 38 2.65 -1.79 -9.54
N GLU A 39 2.75 -0.58 -10.07
CA GLU A 39 4.02 0.13 -10.18
C GLU A 39 4.66 0.37 -8.81
N ALA A 40 3.84 0.75 -7.82
CA ALA A 40 4.33 0.97 -6.46
C ALA A 40 4.82 -0.34 -5.83
N LEU A 41 4.11 -1.44 -6.04
CA LEU A 41 4.53 -2.74 -5.55
C LEU A 41 5.85 -3.18 -6.19
N ASP A 42 6.04 -2.89 -7.48
CA ASP A 42 7.30 -3.19 -8.16
C ASP A 42 8.45 -2.40 -7.55
N ARG A 43 8.24 -1.14 -7.19
CA ARG A 43 9.27 -0.33 -6.53
C ARG A 43 9.64 -0.91 -5.17
N ILE A 44 8.66 -1.41 -4.42
CA ILE A 44 8.91 -2.07 -3.14
C ILE A 44 9.74 -3.33 -3.37
N SER A 45 9.37 -4.13 -4.37
CA SER A 45 10.08 -5.38 -4.68
C SER A 45 11.54 -5.12 -5.03
N GLU A 46 11.81 -4.09 -5.83
CA GLU A 46 13.15 -3.79 -6.31
C GLU A 46 14.06 -3.21 -5.21
N ASN A 47 13.49 -2.36 -4.35
CA ASN A 47 14.25 -1.67 -3.30
C ASN A 47 13.42 -1.54 -2.02
N PRO A 48 13.23 -2.63 -1.27
CA PRO A 48 12.32 -2.59 -0.12
C PRO A 48 12.77 -1.64 1.00
N THR A 49 14.06 -1.35 1.11
CA THR A 49 14.58 -0.47 2.16
C THR A 49 14.86 0.96 1.69
N LEU A 50 14.54 1.28 0.43
CA LEU A 50 14.73 2.62 -0.11
C LEU A 50 13.86 3.66 0.61
N PHE A 51 12.61 3.29 0.91
CA PHE A 51 11.66 4.19 1.56
C PHE A 51 11.85 4.14 3.08
N ALA A 52 12.00 5.30 3.70
CA ALA A 52 12.27 5.39 5.14
C ALA A 52 11.06 4.94 5.96
N PRO A 53 11.28 4.32 7.13
CA PRO A 53 10.19 4.03 8.05
C PRO A 53 9.48 5.30 8.49
N GLN A 54 8.15 5.26 8.54
CA GLN A 54 7.32 6.41 8.93
C GLN A 54 6.63 6.20 10.28
N ILE A 55 6.21 4.97 10.55
CA ILE A 55 5.58 4.60 11.81
C ILE A 55 6.25 3.32 12.28
N LYS A 56 7.03 3.39 13.36
CA LYS A 56 7.84 2.28 13.85
C LYS A 56 8.68 1.71 12.71
N ASP A 57 8.53 0.43 12.41
CA ASP A 57 9.24 -0.23 11.31
C ASP A 57 8.44 -0.25 10.00
N SER A 58 7.28 0.40 9.98
CA SER A 58 6.44 0.44 8.78
C SER A 58 6.90 1.52 7.83
N ARG A 59 7.13 1.14 6.59
CA ARG A 59 7.55 2.02 5.50
C ARG A 59 6.35 2.36 4.64
N ARG A 60 6.44 3.44 3.88
CA ARG A 60 5.36 3.93 3.06
C ARG A 60 5.84 4.30 1.67
N VAL A 61 5.09 3.91 0.65
CA VAL A 61 5.29 4.36 -0.72
C VAL A 61 3.99 4.94 -1.24
N LEU A 62 4.07 6.08 -1.93
CA LEU A 62 2.89 6.74 -2.48
C LEU A 62 2.49 6.11 -3.81
N VAL A 63 1.18 6.02 -4.02
CA VAL A 63 0.61 5.60 -5.31
C VAL A 63 0.54 6.85 -6.19
N GLU A 64 1.22 6.83 -7.34
CA GLU A 64 1.24 7.99 -8.22
C GLU A 64 -0.14 8.33 -8.76
N GLN A 65 -0.45 9.64 -8.82
CA GLN A 65 -1.70 10.19 -9.36
C GLN A 65 -2.94 9.95 -8.49
N PHE A 66 -2.80 9.24 -7.37
CA PHE A 66 -3.91 8.96 -6.47
C PHE A 66 -3.51 9.28 -5.03
N PRO A 67 -4.43 9.77 -4.20
CA PRO A 67 -4.10 10.12 -2.82
C PRO A 67 -4.10 8.89 -1.90
N TYR A 68 -3.28 7.90 -2.26
CA TYR A 68 -3.14 6.67 -1.50
C TYR A 68 -1.68 6.36 -1.20
N ALA A 69 -1.45 5.72 -0.08
CA ALA A 69 -0.14 5.22 0.32
C ALA A 69 -0.22 3.74 0.63
N ILE A 70 0.80 3.01 0.23
CA ILE A 70 0.94 1.60 0.53
C ILE A 70 1.92 1.48 1.69
N TRP A 71 1.47 0.86 2.78
CA TRP A 71 2.27 0.65 3.99
C TRP A 71 2.76 -0.78 4.02
N TYR A 72 4.05 -0.97 4.32
CA TYR A 72 4.63 -2.31 4.32
C TYR A 72 5.74 -2.42 5.37
N LYS A 73 6.05 -3.66 5.72
CA LYS A 73 7.16 -4.01 6.61
C LYS A 73 8.10 -4.94 5.87
N VAL A 74 9.38 -4.88 6.20
CA VAL A 74 10.40 -5.74 5.61
C VAL A 74 10.89 -6.72 6.65
N SER A 75 10.80 -8.01 6.32
CA SER A 75 11.30 -9.10 7.16
C SER A 75 11.70 -10.24 6.21
N GLY A 76 12.87 -10.08 5.55
CA GLY A 76 13.21 -10.89 4.40
C GLY A 76 12.42 -10.45 3.19
N ASP A 77 11.17 -10.90 3.09
CA ASP A 77 10.22 -10.40 2.09
C ASP A 77 9.61 -9.07 2.54
N ALA A 78 8.92 -8.39 1.63
CA ALA A 78 8.11 -7.23 1.95
C ALA A 78 6.67 -7.68 2.14
N VAL A 79 6.04 -7.22 3.22
CA VAL A 79 4.66 -7.55 3.53
C VAL A 79 3.84 -6.26 3.57
N VAL A 80 2.91 -6.11 2.62
CA VAL A 80 2.02 -4.97 2.55
C VAL A 80 0.90 -5.15 3.57
N ILE A 81 0.79 -4.22 4.50
CA ILE A 81 -0.16 -4.30 5.61
C ILE A 81 -1.38 -3.40 5.42
N ALA A 82 -1.27 -2.39 4.56
CA ALA A 82 -2.39 -1.45 4.35
C ALA A 82 -2.22 -0.69 3.04
N CYS A 83 -3.35 -0.28 2.46
CA CYS A 83 -3.38 0.70 1.39
C CYS A 83 -4.41 1.75 1.79
N LEU A 84 -3.96 2.91 2.23
CA LEU A 84 -4.82 3.90 2.87
C LEU A 84 -4.76 5.24 2.14
N ASN A 85 -5.90 5.91 2.10
CA ASN A 85 -5.99 7.27 1.59
C ASN A 85 -5.09 8.17 2.46
N THR A 86 -4.31 9.05 1.82
CA THR A 86 -3.36 9.90 2.52
C THR A 86 -4.01 10.97 3.40
N HIS A 87 -5.32 11.18 3.24
CA HIS A 87 -6.08 12.12 4.07
C HIS A 87 -6.62 11.47 5.35
N ARG A 88 -6.47 10.15 5.52
CA ARG A 88 -6.90 9.48 6.74
C ARG A 88 -5.98 9.85 7.90
N SER A 89 -6.56 9.80 9.11
CA SER A 89 -5.80 10.04 10.34
C SER A 89 -4.61 9.09 10.46
N PRO A 90 -3.45 9.59 10.93
CA PRO A 90 -2.30 8.72 11.22
C PRO A 90 -2.61 7.58 12.18
N ASN A 91 -3.64 7.71 13.01
CA ASN A 91 -4.04 6.66 13.95
C ASN A 91 -4.47 5.38 13.24
N VAL A 92 -5.06 5.48 12.04
CA VAL A 92 -5.46 4.30 11.27
C VAL A 92 -4.21 3.50 10.88
N ALA A 93 -3.19 4.18 10.38
CA ALA A 93 -1.93 3.51 10.00
C ALA A 93 -1.23 2.93 11.22
N LYS A 94 -1.22 3.65 12.35
CA LYS A 94 -0.63 3.14 13.60
C LYS A 94 -1.33 1.89 14.09
N ALA A 95 -2.66 1.89 14.08
CA ALA A 95 -3.44 0.74 14.51
C ALA A 95 -3.15 -0.47 13.63
N ARG A 96 -3.06 -0.25 12.31
CA ARG A 96 -2.77 -1.32 11.36
C ARG A 96 -1.36 -1.87 11.58
N ALA A 97 -0.38 -1.01 11.84
CA ALA A 97 0.99 -1.41 12.07
C ALA A 97 1.15 -2.24 13.35
N LYS A 98 0.30 -2.00 14.35
CA LYS A 98 0.31 -2.78 15.60
C LYS A 98 -0.29 -4.17 15.43
N LEU A 99 -1.33 -4.28 14.61
CA LEU A 99 -2.06 -5.54 14.44
C LEU A 99 -1.34 -6.54 13.55
N GLU A 100 -0.53 -6.05 12.61
CA GLU A 100 0.19 -6.92 11.69
C GLU A 100 1.59 -7.22 12.21
N PRO A 101 2.03 -8.48 12.14
CA PRO A 101 3.36 -8.88 12.61
C PRO A 101 4.50 -8.27 11.81
#